data_8947951c32abbb6c562a5d3d2b1b3334
#
_entry.id   8947951c32abbb6c562a5d3d2b1b3334
#
_cell.length_a   1.000
_cell.length_b   1.000
_cell.length_c   1.000
_cell.angle_alpha   90.00
_cell.angle_beta   90.00
_cell.angle_gamma   90.00
#
_symmetry.space_group_name_H-M   'P 1'
#
loop_
_entity.id
_entity.type
_entity.pdbx_description
1 polymer ?
#
loop_
_entity_poly.entity_id
_entity_poly.type
_entity_poly.pdbx_seq_one_letter_code
_entity_poly.pdbx_strand_id
1 'polypeptide(L)'
;MIKSILLSVDGSVYTDPQVKHCIRLAKAFEAKVHVLTIVDIRFVEWASVMSTDGFVPVIPSTGYRDESKKLLEAKADAVLKKCAAFLKKENIKFDARKINGPPADIICDQSHLVDLLLIGARGEFAKWGSKLIGSTLDAVLRQFNKPIFITPQKFEELSKLLIAYDGSDKANKGLQLAAFIAKKLQIALTILSVGDNQQIQNRYLNEAQTYLEPYEIATEMIGSSGSPEKEILRVAKDNHCNLIIMGSFGHSRIREAILGSTTEHVMRNSTIPILLCK
;
A
#
# COMPACT_ATOMS: atom_id res chain seq x y z
N MET A 1 -16.91 -4.05 3.62
CA MET A 1 -16.72 -3.18 4.80
C MET A 1 -15.39 -3.55 5.45
N ILE A 2 -14.50 -2.60 5.74
CA ILE A 2 -13.18 -2.88 6.33
C ILE A 2 -13.34 -2.92 7.85
N LYS A 3 -13.07 -4.07 8.48
CA LYS A 3 -13.11 -4.30 9.93
C LYS A 3 -11.80 -4.83 10.50
N SER A 4 -10.88 -5.27 9.61
CA SER A 4 -9.57 -5.75 10.01
C SER A 4 -8.49 -5.22 9.08
N ILE A 5 -7.41 -4.69 9.65
CA ILE A 5 -6.29 -4.07 8.94
C ILE A 5 -5.01 -4.78 9.32
N LEU A 6 -4.26 -5.28 8.34
CA LEU A 6 -2.89 -5.75 8.53
C LEU A 6 -1.93 -4.57 8.36
N LEU A 7 -1.19 -4.26 9.40
CA LEU A 7 -0.14 -3.23 9.39
C LEU A 7 1.22 -3.93 9.39
N SER A 8 1.84 -4.05 8.22
CA SER A 8 3.17 -4.66 8.07
C SER A 8 4.26 -3.60 8.20
N VAL A 9 5.08 -3.69 9.24
CA VAL A 9 6.11 -2.70 9.60
C VAL A 9 7.49 -3.34 9.76
N ASP A 10 8.55 -2.62 9.37
CA ASP A 10 9.94 -3.09 9.38
C ASP A 10 10.90 -2.16 10.14
N GLY A 11 10.39 -1.07 10.71
CA GLY A 11 11.20 -0.06 11.40
C GLY A 11 11.91 0.92 10.46
N SER A 12 11.63 0.89 9.16
CA SER A 12 12.13 1.86 8.19
C SER A 12 11.48 3.23 8.37
N VAL A 13 11.92 4.19 7.56
CA VAL A 13 11.35 5.56 7.50
C VAL A 13 9.88 5.58 7.07
N TYR A 14 9.36 4.49 6.56
CA TYR A 14 7.95 4.33 6.18
C TYR A 14 7.05 3.93 7.36
N THR A 15 7.60 3.37 8.43
CA THR A 15 6.83 2.84 9.57
C THR A 15 5.98 3.92 10.26
N ASP A 16 6.54 5.08 10.55
CA ASP A 16 5.79 6.15 11.23
C ASP A 16 4.62 6.70 10.39
N PRO A 17 4.79 7.01 9.08
CA PRO A 17 3.65 7.31 8.20
C PRO A 17 2.61 6.19 8.13
N GLN A 18 3.03 4.93 8.05
CA GLN A 18 2.11 3.78 8.03
C GLN A 18 1.24 3.74 9.28
N VAL A 19 1.84 3.86 10.47
CA VAL A 19 1.12 3.86 11.74
C VAL A 19 0.10 4.99 11.81
N LYS A 20 0.46 6.20 11.38
CA LYS A 20 -0.44 7.36 11.37
C LYS A 20 -1.63 7.17 10.44
N HIS A 21 -1.41 6.71 9.20
CA HIS A 21 -2.50 6.39 8.29
C HIS A 21 -3.36 5.24 8.81
N CYS A 22 -2.74 4.20 9.38
CA CYS A 22 -3.45 3.08 9.98
C CYS A 22 -4.38 3.54 11.11
N ILE A 23 -3.93 4.40 12.01
CA ILE A 23 -4.74 4.98 13.10
C ILE A 23 -5.93 5.75 12.53
N ARG A 24 -5.69 6.61 11.52
CA ARG A 24 -6.75 7.39 10.88
C ARG A 24 -7.84 6.49 10.29
N LEU A 25 -7.44 5.47 9.55
CA LEU A 25 -8.35 4.52 8.92
C LEU A 25 -9.03 3.61 9.96
N ALA A 26 -8.28 3.09 10.94
CA ALA A 26 -8.84 2.22 11.98
C ALA A 26 -9.90 2.93 12.81
N LYS A 27 -9.71 4.21 13.16
CA LYS A 27 -10.73 5.04 13.84
C LYS A 27 -11.98 5.21 12.98
N ALA A 28 -11.80 5.60 11.71
CA ALA A 28 -12.94 5.86 10.81
C ALA A 28 -13.76 4.60 10.52
N PHE A 29 -13.11 3.44 10.47
CA PHE A 29 -13.76 2.17 10.13
C PHE A 29 -14.15 1.35 11.36
N GLU A 30 -13.73 1.75 12.56
CA GLU A 30 -13.83 0.97 13.79
C GLU A 30 -13.19 -0.42 13.59
N ALA A 31 -12.03 -0.44 12.96
CA ALA A 31 -11.34 -1.64 12.57
C ALA A 31 -10.31 -2.09 13.62
N LYS A 32 -10.15 -3.39 13.77
CA LYS A 32 -9.05 -3.98 14.53
C LYS A 32 -7.77 -3.97 13.68
N VAL A 33 -6.64 -3.67 14.32
CA VAL A 33 -5.32 -3.65 13.66
C VAL A 33 -4.52 -4.88 14.06
N HIS A 34 -3.98 -5.57 13.07
CA HIS A 34 -3.01 -6.66 13.24
C HIS A 34 -1.64 -6.12 12.86
N VAL A 35 -0.82 -5.80 13.86
CA VAL A 35 0.55 -5.32 13.64
C VAL A 35 1.45 -6.52 13.40
N LEU A 36 2.13 -6.52 12.28
CA LEU A 36 3.05 -7.58 11.89
C LEU A 36 4.44 -7.01 11.62
N THR A 37 5.45 -7.54 12.29
CA THR A 37 6.84 -7.36 11.91
C THR A 37 7.47 -8.71 11.60
N ILE A 38 8.35 -8.76 10.61
CA ILE A 38 8.91 -10.01 10.12
C ILE A 38 10.43 -9.93 10.23
N VAL A 39 11.01 -10.96 10.85
CA VAL A 39 12.46 -11.14 10.94
C VAL A 39 12.93 -12.00 9.78
N ASP A 40 13.52 -11.35 8.76
CA ASP A 40 14.06 -12.05 7.60
C ASP A 40 15.50 -12.50 7.85
N ILE A 41 15.66 -13.73 8.33
CA ILE A 41 16.97 -14.33 8.61
C ILE A 41 17.77 -14.67 7.35
N ARG A 42 17.12 -14.74 6.17
CA ARG A 42 17.81 -15.00 4.89
C ARG A 42 18.90 -13.98 4.61
N PHE A 43 18.72 -12.77 5.12
CA PHE A 43 19.70 -11.69 4.99
C PHE A 43 21.04 -12.04 5.65
N VAL A 44 21.00 -12.73 6.80
CA VAL A 44 22.19 -13.20 7.50
C VAL A 44 22.84 -14.36 6.75
N GLU A 45 22.04 -15.22 6.13
CA GLU A 45 22.52 -16.35 5.36
C GLU A 45 23.15 -15.91 4.03
N TRP A 46 22.56 -14.92 3.34
CA TRP A 46 23.05 -14.39 2.05
C TRP A 46 24.32 -13.54 2.17
N ALA A 47 24.44 -12.74 3.22
CA ALA A 47 25.67 -11.98 3.49
C ALA A 47 26.89 -12.89 3.64
N SER A 48 26.65 -14.16 3.95
CA SER A 48 27.68 -15.21 4.08
C SER A 48 28.15 -15.80 2.75
N VAL A 49 27.31 -15.71 1.70
CA VAL A 49 27.60 -16.31 0.38
C VAL A 49 28.25 -15.30 -0.55
N MET A 50 28.08 -14.01 -0.30
CA MET A 50 28.59 -12.93 -1.13
C MET A 50 29.92 -12.33 -0.66
N SER A 51 30.86 -13.12 -0.13
CA SER A 51 32.24 -12.64 -0.03
C SER A 51 32.82 -12.55 -1.43
N THR A 52 32.97 -11.33 -1.90
CA THR A 52 33.62 -10.93 -3.13
C THR A 52 35.00 -11.56 -3.25
N ASP A 53 35.35 -12.01 -4.44
CA ASP A 53 36.59 -12.66 -4.86
C ASP A 53 36.63 -14.18 -4.64
N GLY A 54 35.87 -14.81 -5.48
CA GLY A 54 36.09 -16.18 -5.96
C GLY A 54 36.79 -17.15 -4.99
N PHE A 55 36.06 -18.14 -4.57
CA PHE A 55 36.59 -19.47 -4.18
C PHE A 55 36.46 -20.00 -2.74
N VAL A 56 36.02 -19.25 -1.75
CA VAL A 56 35.58 -19.96 -0.52
C VAL A 56 34.33 -19.32 0.04
N PRO A 57 33.19 -20.04 0.14
CA PRO A 57 32.07 -19.53 0.91
C PRO A 57 32.52 -19.40 2.38
N VAL A 58 32.71 -18.18 2.83
CA VAL A 58 32.93 -17.95 4.27
C VAL A 58 31.60 -18.24 4.95
N ILE A 59 31.44 -19.45 5.45
CA ILE A 59 30.32 -19.81 6.31
C ILE A 59 30.50 -19.02 7.61
N PRO A 60 29.62 -18.04 7.95
CA PRO A 60 29.76 -17.35 9.21
C PRO A 60 29.75 -18.33 10.36
N SER A 61 30.57 -18.05 11.37
CA SER A 61 30.54 -18.86 12.58
C SER A 61 29.12 -18.90 13.16
N THR A 62 28.76 -20.00 13.79
CA THR A 62 27.46 -20.13 14.48
C THR A 62 27.19 -18.95 15.42
N GLY A 63 28.22 -18.45 16.11
CA GLY A 63 28.13 -17.27 16.97
C GLY A 63 27.70 -16.00 16.23
N TYR A 64 28.21 -15.74 15.02
CA TYR A 64 27.81 -14.57 14.23
C TYR A 64 26.34 -14.66 13.77
N ARG A 65 25.88 -15.85 13.38
CA ARG A 65 24.49 -16.07 13.00
C ARG A 65 23.53 -15.84 14.17
N ASP A 66 23.88 -16.37 15.34
CA ASP A 66 23.07 -16.24 16.55
C ASP A 66 23.02 -14.77 17.03
N GLU A 67 24.13 -14.07 16.96
CA GLU A 67 24.21 -12.66 17.36
C GLU A 67 23.41 -11.78 16.37
N SER A 68 23.55 -11.98 15.07
CA SER A 68 22.80 -11.28 14.04
C SER A 68 21.29 -11.54 14.16
N LYS A 69 20.88 -12.77 14.41
CA LYS A 69 19.48 -13.12 14.65
C LYS A 69 18.93 -12.40 15.89
N LYS A 70 19.66 -12.41 17.01
CA LYS A 70 19.27 -11.69 18.24
C LYS A 70 19.10 -10.19 17.97
N LEU A 71 20.00 -9.59 17.20
CA LEU A 71 19.91 -8.17 16.84
C LEU A 71 18.65 -7.86 16.01
N LEU A 72 18.35 -8.70 15.00
CA LEU A 72 17.13 -8.54 14.18
C LEU A 72 15.85 -8.73 15.03
N GLU A 73 15.85 -9.70 15.92
CA GLU A 73 14.73 -9.95 16.85
C GLU A 73 14.53 -8.78 17.82
N ALA A 74 15.61 -8.25 18.40
CA ALA A 74 15.54 -7.07 19.28
C ALA A 74 15.04 -5.83 18.55
N LYS A 75 15.46 -5.62 17.30
CA LYS A 75 14.94 -4.56 16.44
C LYS A 75 13.44 -4.73 16.18
N ALA A 76 12.99 -5.94 15.83
CA ALA A 76 11.59 -6.23 15.60
C ALA A 76 10.74 -5.97 16.87
N ASP A 77 11.23 -6.35 18.04
CA ASP A 77 10.56 -6.09 19.31
C ASP A 77 10.46 -4.59 19.62
N ALA A 78 11.51 -3.83 19.33
CA ALA A 78 11.49 -2.37 19.48
C ALA A 78 10.46 -1.70 18.55
N VAL A 79 10.36 -2.15 17.29
CA VAL A 79 9.36 -1.68 16.31
C VAL A 79 7.95 -1.99 16.82
N LEU A 80 7.68 -3.21 17.24
CA LEU A 80 6.36 -3.60 17.77
C LEU A 80 5.99 -2.78 19.01
N LYS A 81 6.94 -2.60 19.95
CA LYS A 81 6.73 -1.80 21.16
C LYS A 81 6.36 -0.36 20.81
N LYS A 82 7.06 0.25 19.85
CA LYS A 82 6.77 1.61 19.35
C LYS A 82 5.38 1.69 18.74
N CYS A 83 5.02 0.79 17.82
CA CYS A 83 3.71 0.75 17.18
C CYS A 83 2.59 0.53 18.21
N ALA A 84 2.77 -0.41 19.14
CA ALA A 84 1.82 -0.67 20.22
C ALA A 84 1.58 0.56 21.10
N ALA A 85 2.62 1.34 21.41
CA ALA A 85 2.48 2.56 22.20
C ALA A 85 1.61 3.60 21.47
N PHE A 86 1.81 3.79 20.15
CA PHE A 86 0.97 4.70 19.35
C PHE A 86 -0.49 4.24 19.30
N LEU A 87 -0.73 2.96 19.02
CA LEU A 87 -2.09 2.41 18.90
C LEU A 87 -2.84 2.45 20.24
N LYS A 88 -2.15 2.16 21.36
CA LYS A 88 -2.72 2.27 22.72
C LYS A 88 -3.11 3.72 23.04
N LYS A 89 -2.22 4.68 22.76
CA LYS A 89 -2.49 6.11 22.98
C LYS A 89 -3.76 6.59 22.26
N GLU A 90 -4.02 6.04 21.10
CA GLU A 90 -5.15 6.40 20.23
C GLU A 90 -6.39 5.50 20.44
N ASN A 91 -6.38 4.63 21.46
CA ASN A 91 -7.44 3.68 21.82
C ASN A 91 -7.86 2.74 20.68
N ILE A 92 -6.91 2.34 19.83
CA ILE A 92 -7.15 1.38 18.75
C ILE A 92 -7.08 -0.04 19.30
N LYS A 93 -8.05 -0.89 18.92
CA LYS A 93 -8.00 -2.33 19.20
C LYS A 93 -6.95 -2.99 18.29
N PHE A 94 -5.96 -3.65 18.86
CA PHE A 94 -4.93 -4.32 18.07
C PHE A 94 -4.40 -5.59 18.73
N ASP A 95 -3.75 -6.42 17.93
CA ASP A 95 -2.74 -7.38 18.36
C ASP A 95 -1.43 -7.14 17.60
N ALA A 96 -0.33 -7.64 18.15
CA ALA A 96 1.00 -7.44 17.57
C ALA A 96 1.76 -8.76 17.56
N ARG A 97 2.35 -9.11 16.40
CA ARG A 97 3.04 -10.38 16.19
C ARG A 97 4.39 -10.15 15.52
N LYS A 98 5.36 -10.95 15.95
CA LYS A 98 6.66 -11.11 15.31
C LYS A 98 6.73 -12.51 14.71
N ILE A 99 7.07 -12.62 13.43
CA ILE A 99 7.18 -13.91 12.72
C ILE A 99 8.54 -13.95 12.02
N ASN A 100 9.19 -15.11 12.03
CA ASN A 100 10.45 -15.33 11.34
C ASN A 100 10.18 -15.98 9.99
N GLY A 101 10.79 -15.47 8.92
CA GLY A 101 10.71 -16.08 7.58
C GLY A 101 10.63 -15.07 6.43
N PRO A 102 10.26 -15.54 5.21
CA PRO A 102 10.14 -14.70 4.03
C PRO A 102 9.01 -13.66 4.16
N PRO A 103 9.30 -12.35 4.08
CA PRO A 103 8.30 -11.33 4.35
C PRO A 103 7.07 -11.38 3.43
N ALA A 104 7.27 -11.58 2.13
CA ALA A 104 6.15 -11.58 1.18
C ALA A 104 5.18 -12.74 1.44
N ASP A 105 5.71 -13.94 1.67
CA ASP A 105 4.91 -15.14 1.90
C ASP A 105 4.10 -14.99 3.20
N ILE A 106 4.76 -14.57 4.27
CA ILE A 106 4.11 -14.36 5.58
C ILE A 106 3.01 -13.30 5.48
N ILE A 107 3.24 -12.18 4.77
CA ILE A 107 2.20 -11.15 4.57
C ILE A 107 1.03 -11.72 3.79
N CYS A 108 1.29 -12.49 2.73
CA CYS A 108 0.25 -13.09 1.90
C CYS A 108 -0.58 -14.14 2.65
N ASP A 109 0.06 -14.94 3.52
CA ASP A 109 -0.62 -15.91 4.37
C ASP A 109 -1.62 -15.25 5.35
N GLN A 110 -1.38 -13.99 5.75
CA GLN A 110 -2.32 -13.25 6.59
C GLN A 110 -3.52 -12.69 5.83
N SER A 111 -3.57 -12.79 4.49
CA SER A 111 -4.63 -12.20 3.65
C SER A 111 -6.03 -12.68 4.00
N HIS A 112 -6.15 -13.91 4.52
CA HIS A 112 -7.44 -14.49 4.93
C HIS A 112 -8.02 -13.85 6.19
N LEU A 113 -7.21 -13.20 7.01
CA LEU A 113 -7.59 -12.64 8.31
C LEU A 113 -7.95 -11.15 8.26
N VAL A 114 -7.74 -10.50 7.11
CA VAL A 114 -7.81 -9.03 7.01
C VAL A 114 -8.58 -8.57 5.77
N ASP A 115 -9.10 -7.34 5.85
CA ASP A 115 -9.81 -6.69 4.75
C ASP A 115 -8.92 -5.71 3.99
N LEU A 116 -7.85 -5.20 4.61
CA LEU A 116 -6.95 -4.21 4.08
C LEU A 116 -5.53 -4.47 4.57
N LEU A 117 -4.55 -4.38 3.67
CA LEU A 117 -3.13 -4.34 4.00
C LEU A 117 -2.61 -2.91 3.94
N LEU A 118 -1.89 -2.47 4.97
CA LEU A 118 -1.03 -1.29 4.94
C LEU A 118 0.44 -1.70 4.89
N ILE A 119 1.15 -1.20 3.89
CA ILE A 119 2.57 -1.51 3.66
C ILE A 119 3.30 -0.27 3.13
N GLY A 120 4.57 -0.12 3.47
CA GLY A 120 5.42 0.94 2.93
C GLY A 120 5.73 0.74 1.44
N ALA A 121 5.82 1.83 0.69
CA ALA A 121 6.24 1.78 -0.72
C ALA A 121 7.61 1.12 -0.90
N ARG A 122 8.43 1.19 0.15
CA ARG A 122 9.75 0.54 0.23
C ARG A 122 10.04 0.14 1.68
N GLY A 123 11.03 -0.72 1.86
CA GLY A 123 11.50 -1.16 3.16
C GLY A 123 12.81 -0.48 3.58
N GLU A 124 13.50 -1.11 4.52
CA GLU A 124 14.73 -0.64 5.16
C GLU A 124 15.86 -0.28 4.18
N PHE A 125 15.94 -0.99 3.06
CA PHE A 125 16.98 -0.78 2.04
C PHE A 125 16.68 0.37 1.05
N ALA A 126 15.62 1.13 1.27
CA ALA A 126 15.25 2.30 0.45
C ALA A 126 16.35 3.38 0.35
N LYS A 127 17.31 3.37 1.25
CA LYS A 127 18.44 4.32 1.26
C LYS A 127 19.38 4.20 0.05
N TRP A 128 19.30 3.14 -0.72
CA TRP A 128 20.22 2.84 -1.82
C TRP A 128 19.76 3.38 -3.18
N GLY A 129 18.96 4.44 -3.17
CA GLY A 129 18.87 5.40 -4.28
C GLY A 129 18.09 4.99 -5.54
N SER A 130 17.38 3.87 -5.59
CA SER A 130 16.59 3.51 -6.78
C SER A 130 15.14 4.00 -6.67
N LYS A 131 14.56 4.47 -7.80
CA LYS A 131 13.11 4.69 -7.96
C LYS A 131 12.31 3.38 -8.04
N LEU A 132 12.91 2.25 -7.64
CA LEU A 132 12.30 0.93 -7.72
C LEU A 132 11.32 0.73 -6.56
N ILE A 133 10.27 -0.03 -6.82
CA ILE A 133 9.34 -0.51 -5.80
C ILE A 133 10.10 -1.46 -4.87
N GLY A 134 9.76 -1.48 -3.58
CA GLY A 134 10.38 -2.41 -2.63
C GLY A 134 10.14 -3.87 -3.04
N SER A 135 11.14 -4.72 -2.92
CA SER A 135 11.06 -6.14 -3.33
C SER A 135 9.93 -6.91 -2.63
N THR A 136 9.74 -6.66 -1.35
CA THR A 136 8.63 -7.25 -0.59
C THR A 136 7.28 -6.78 -1.12
N LEU A 137 7.13 -5.46 -1.38
CA LEU A 137 5.89 -4.92 -1.95
C LEU A 137 5.63 -5.50 -3.34
N ASP A 138 6.63 -5.58 -4.24
CA ASP A 138 6.47 -6.18 -5.57
C ASP A 138 6.00 -7.63 -5.50
N ALA A 139 6.58 -8.44 -4.62
CA ALA A 139 6.17 -9.83 -4.43
C ALA A 139 4.74 -9.95 -3.83
N VAL A 140 4.40 -9.10 -2.86
CA VAL A 140 3.05 -9.03 -2.27
C VAL A 140 2.01 -8.61 -3.30
N LEU A 141 2.31 -7.65 -4.16
CA LEU A 141 1.41 -7.19 -5.22
C LEU A 141 1.00 -8.31 -6.19
N ARG A 142 1.82 -9.34 -6.35
CA ARG A 142 1.53 -10.48 -7.24
C ARG A 142 0.62 -11.53 -6.61
N GLN A 143 0.59 -11.63 -5.29
CA GLN A 143 -0.04 -12.73 -4.56
C GLN A 143 -1.20 -12.29 -3.68
N PHE A 144 -1.13 -11.09 -3.09
CA PHE A 144 -2.15 -10.59 -2.16
C PHE A 144 -3.42 -10.18 -2.91
N ASN A 145 -4.56 -10.69 -2.48
CA ASN A 145 -5.85 -10.57 -3.18
C ASN A 145 -6.84 -9.59 -2.54
N LYS A 146 -6.40 -8.84 -1.54
CA LYS A 146 -7.19 -7.78 -0.89
C LYS A 146 -6.67 -6.41 -1.26
N PRO A 147 -7.41 -5.32 -0.98
CA PRO A 147 -6.91 -3.97 -1.16
C PRO A 147 -5.60 -3.72 -0.40
N ILE A 148 -4.69 -2.98 -1.03
CA ILE A 148 -3.37 -2.66 -0.48
C ILE A 148 -3.21 -1.14 -0.42
N PHE A 149 -3.05 -0.62 0.79
CA PHE A 149 -2.74 0.79 1.04
C PHE A 149 -1.22 0.96 1.15
N ILE A 150 -0.64 1.62 0.17
CA ILE A 150 0.81 1.82 0.04
C ILE A 150 1.14 3.22 0.56
N THR A 151 2.01 3.29 1.57
CA THR A 151 2.35 4.55 2.22
C THR A 151 3.67 5.12 1.72
N PRO A 152 3.76 6.43 1.45
CA PRO A 152 5.02 7.14 1.18
C PRO A 152 5.80 7.41 2.48
N GLN A 153 6.98 8.04 2.36
CA GLN A 153 7.81 8.42 3.51
C GLN A 153 7.21 9.55 4.35
N LYS A 154 6.42 10.42 3.73
CA LYS A 154 5.80 11.55 4.43
C LYS A 154 4.35 11.24 4.73
N PHE A 155 3.93 11.59 5.93
CA PHE A 155 2.53 11.53 6.32
C PHE A 155 1.86 12.86 5.98
N GLU A 156 0.71 12.77 5.33
CA GLU A 156 -0.23 13.87 5.16
C GLU A 156 -1.62 13.39 5.57
N GLU A 157 -2.39 14.26 6.26
CA GLU A 157 -3.75 13.93 6.65
C GLU A 157 -4.63 13.78 5.41
N LEU A 158 -5.44 12.72 5.36
CA LEU A 158 -6.34 12.47 4.23
C LEU A 158 -7.49 13.48 4.23
N SER A 159 -7.57 14.31 3.19
CA SER A 159 -8.56 15.39 3.03
C SER A 159 -9.31 15.37 1.70
N LYS A 160 -8.73 14.82 0.64
CA LYS A 160 -9.35 14.67 -0.68
C LYS A 160 -8.81 13.43 -1.38
N LEU A 161 -9.69 12.62 -1.92
CA LEU A 161 -9.33 11.40 -2.65
C LEU A 161 -9.38 11.64 -4.17
N LEU A 162 -8.55 10.93 -4.91
CA LEU A 162 -8.70 10.76 -6.36
C LEU A 162 -8.91 9.28 -6.66
N ILE A 163 -9.92 8.94 -7.44
CA ILE A 163 -10.04 7.63 -8.08
C ILE A 163 -9.79 7.71 -9.57
N ALA A 164 -8.86 6.89 -10.09
CA ALA A 164 -8.71 6.65 -11.51
C ALA A 164 -9.74 5.60 -11.95
N TYR A 165 -10.68 6.00 -12.79
CA TYR A 165 -11.84 5.21 -13.18
C TYR A 165 -11.92 5.01 -14.69
N ASP A 166 -11.86 3.75 -15.13
CA ASP A 166 -11.88 3.32 -16.51
C ASP A 166 -13.04 2.35 -16.83
N GLY A 167 -14.00 2.21 -15.90
CA GLY A 167 -15.15 1.31 -16.07
C GLY A 167 -14.81 -0.19 -15.92
N SER A 168 -13.56 -0.56 -15.65
CA SER A 168 -13.18 -1.96 -15.43
C SER A 168 -13.73 -2.49 -14.09
N ASP A 169 -13.83 -3.83 -13.95
CA ASP A 169 -14.30 -4.47 -12.71
C ASP A 169 -13.49 -4.04 -11.49
N LYS A 170 -12.18 -3.84 -11.67
CA LYS A 170 -11.30 -3.40 -10.57
C LYS A 170 -11.47 -1.92 -10.27
N ALA A 171 -11.71 -1.08 -11.28
CA ALA A 171 -12.07 0.31 -11.07
C ALA A 171 -13.44 0.43 -10.37
N ASN A 172 -14.41 -0.44 -10.70
CA ASN A 172 -15.69 -0.51 -10.01
C ASN A 172 -15.53 -0.87 -8.52
N LYS A 173 -14.71 -1.89 -8.20
CA LYS A 173 -14.36 -2.20 -6.79
C LYS A 173 -13.66 -1.01 -6.14
N GLY A 174 -12.79 -0.32 -6.87
CA GLY A 174 -12.13 0.91 -6.43
C GLY A 174 -13.12 2.01 -6.10
N LEU A 175 -14.12 2.24 -6.95
CA LEU A 175 -15.16 3.24 -6.75
C LEU A 175 -16.00 2.95 -5.49
N GLN A 176 -16.37 1.68 -5.27
CA GLN A 176 -17.08 1.26 -4.05
C GLN A 176 -16.26 1.55 -2.80
N LEU A 177 -14.97 1.25 -2.85
CA LEU A 177 -14.07 1.49 -1.73
C LEU A 177 -13.79 2.99 -1.52
N ALA A 178 -13.67 3.76 -2.60
CA ALA A 178 -13.52 5.21 -2.58
C ALA A 178 -14.74 5.88 -1.93
N ALA A 179 -15.94 5.48 -2.32
CA ALA A 179 -17.19 5.97 -1.72
C ALA A 179 -17.26 5.66 -0.22
N PHE A 180 -16.94 4.42 0.17
CA PHE A 180 -16.91 4.02 1.58
C PHE A 180 -15.90 4.84 2.39
N ILE A 181 -14.67 5.03 1.89
CA ILE A 181 -13.62 5.79 2.56
C ILE A 181 -14.01 7.27 2.65
N ALA A 182 -14.45 7.89 1.54
CA ALA A 182 -14.84 9.29 1.50
C ALA A 182 -15.99 9.59 2.49
N LYS A 183 -17.02 8.73 2.54
CA LYS A 183 -18.15 8.87 3.50
C LYS A 183 -17.67 8.72 4.94
N LYS A 184 -16.82 7.74 5.24
CA LYS A 184 -16.33 7.48 6.60
C LYS A 184 -15.36 8.55 7.11
N LEU A 185 -14.55 9.11 6.25
CA LEU A 185 -13.62 10.19 6.57
C LEU A 185 -14.25 11.58 6.44
N GLN A 186 -15.44 11.68 5.83
CA GLN A 186 -16.14 12.94 5.50
C GLN A 186 -15.27 13.87 4.63
N ILE A 187 -14.67 13.32 3.56
CA ILE A 187 -13.78 14.04 2.65
C ILE A 187 -14.26 13.93 1.21
N ALA A 188 -13.84 14.90 0.38
CA ALA A 188 -14.22 14.96 -1.03
C ALA A 188 -13.56 13.88 -1.88
N LEU A 189 -14.20 13.53 -3.00
CA LEU A 189 -13.75 12.52 -3.96
C LEU A 189 -13.71 13.11 -5.38
N THR A 190 -12.53 13.11 -5.99
CA THR A 190 -12.35 13.41 -7.41
C THR A 190 -12.35 12.11 -8.21
N ILE A 191 -13.20 12.03 -9.23
CA ILE A 191 -13.27 10.92 -10.17
C ILE A 191 -12.58 11.34 -11.46
N LEU A 192 -11.51 10.66 -11.83
CA LEU A 192 -10.75 10.93 -13.03
C LEU A 192 -10.92 9.79 -14.04
N SER A 193 -11.41 10.12 -15.23
CA SER A 193 -11.38 9.23 -16.39
C SER A 193 -10.43 9.76 -17.45
N VAL A 194 -9.46 8.94 -17.88
CA VAL A 194 -8.44 9.33 -18.86
C VAL A 194 -8.60 8.50 -20.13
N GLY A 195 -8.61 9.17 -21.28
CA GLY A 195 -8.67 8.55 -22.60
C GLY A 195 -8.92 9.57 -23.70
N ASP A 196 -8.73 9.19 -24.95
CA ASP A 196 -8.89 10.12 -26.09
C ASP A 196 -10.34 10.17 -26.62
N ASN A 197 -11.21 9.24 -26.20
CA ASN A 197 -12.61 9.22 -26.60
C ASN A 197 -13.50 9.88 -25.53
N GLN A 198 -13.89 11.11 -25.77
CA GLN A 198 -14.72 11.90 -24.86
C GLN A 198 -16.11 11.27 -24.58
N GLN A 199 -16.70 10.55 -25.55
CA GLN A 199 -17.98 9.87 -25.32
C GLN A 199 -17.85 8.73 -24.30
N ILE A 200 -16.75 7.96 -24.40
CA ILE A 200 -16.45 6.88 -23.44
C ILE A 200 -16.14 7.45 -22.06
N GLN A 201 -15.35 8.51 -21.98
CA GLN A 201 -15.07 9.20 -20.72
C GLN A 201 -16.36 9.69 -20.04
N ASN A 202 -17.20 10.40 -20.80
CA ASN A 202 -18.46 10.92 -20.26
C ASN A 202 -19.37 9.79 -19.77
N ARG A 203 -19.41 8.65 -20.48
CA ARG A 203 -20.15 7.48 -20.02
C ARG A 203 -19.63 6.99 -18.67
N TYR A 204 -18.31 6.80 -18.52
CA TYR A 204 -17.72 6.34 -17.27
C TYR A 204 -17.94 7.32 -16.13
N LEU A 205 -17.79 8.62 -16.36
CA LEU A 205 -18.03 9.65 -15.35
C LEU A 205 -19.51 9.68 -14.92
N ASN A 206 -20.45 9.53 -15.85
CA ASN A 206 -21.88 9.46 -15.55
C ASN A 206 -22.23 8.18 -14.75
N GLU A 207 -21.65 7.02 -15.11
CA GLU A 207 -21.80 5.77 -14.36
C GLU A 207 -21.30 5.93 -12.92
N ALA A 208 -20.11 6.53 -12.73
CA ALA A 208 -19.56 6.80 -11.43
C ALA A 208 -20.41 7.80 -10.63
N GLN A 209 -20.90 8.86 -11.26
CA GLN A 209 -21.76 9.85 -10.63
C GLN A 209 -23.07 9.23 -10.14
N THR A 210 -23.74 8.46 -10.99
CA THR A 210 -24.98 7.74 -10.63
C THR A 210 -24.75 6.79 -9.45
N TYR A 211 -23.63 6.07 -9.45
CA TYR A 211 -23.27 5.19 -8.35
C TYR A 211 -23.04 5.94 -7.03
N LEU A 212 -22.43 7.13 -7.11
CA LEU A 212 -22.06 7.92 -5.93
C LEU A 212 -23.20 8.76 -5.34
N GLU A 213 -24.26 9.01 -6.10
CA GLU A 213 -25.39 9.86 -5.68
C GLU A 213 -25.96 9.48 -4.30
N PRO A 214 -26.25 8.18 -3.97
CA PRO A 214 -26.79 7.80 -2.68
C PRO A 214 -25.83 7.98 -1.49
N TYR A 215 -24.53 8.22 -1.77
CA TYR A 215 -23.52 8.36 -0.69
C TYR A 215 -23.48 9.78 -0.12
N GLU A 216 -24.05 10.77 -0.82
CA GLU A 216 -24.08 12.18 -0.37
C GLU A 216 -22.68 12.71 0.00
N ILE A 217 -21.69 12.44 -0.83
CA ILE A 217 -20.31 12.93 -0.68
C ILE A 217 -20.03 14.01 -1.73
N ALA A 218 -19.18 14.98 -1.39
CA ALA A 218 -18.75 15.99 -2.34
C ALA A 218 -17.89 15.31 -3.43
N THR A 219 -18.36 15.38 -4.68
CA THR A 219 -17.70 14.75 -5.84
C THR A 219 -17.32 15.76 -6.90
N GLU A 220 -16.22 15.52 -7.59
CA GLU A 220 -15.74 16.27 -8.75
C GLU A 220 -15.44 15.29 -9.89
N MET A 221 -16.00 15.52 -11.07
CA MET A 221 -15.85 14.68 -12.25
C MET A 221 -14.87 15.31 -13.23
N ILE A 222 -13.78 14.63 -13.57
CA ILE A 222 -12.73 15.12 -14.46
C ILE A 222 -12.49 14.12 -15.58
N GLY A 223 -12.71 14.57 -16.83
CA GLY A 223 -12.24 13.87 -18.02
C GLY A 223 -10.91 14.47 -18.48
N SER A 224 -9.94 13.64 -18.84
CA SER A 224 -8.65 14.09 -19.35
C SER A 224 -8.18 13.21 -20.52
N SER A 225 -7.46 13.79 -21.48
CA SER A 225 -6.81 13.07 -22.57
C SER A 225 -5.31 12.89 -22.28
N GLY A 226 -4.68 11.91 -22.95
CA GLY A 226 -3.25 11.65 -22.83
C GLY A 226 -2.92 10.36 -22.07
N SER A 227 -1.69 10.28 -21.55
CA SER A 227 -1.18 9.08 -20.86
C SER A 227 -1.78 8.96 -19.47
N PRO A 228 -2.54 7.89 -19.14
CA PRO A 228 -3.22 7.74 -17.86
C PRO A 228 -2.27 7.89 -16.66
N GLU A 229 -1.08 7.32 -16.74
CA GLU A 229 -0.10 7.36 -15.65
C GLU A 229 0.41 8.77 -15.33
N LYS A 230 0.48 9.66 -16.34
CA LYS A 230 0.89 11.05 -16.15
C LYS A 230 -0.30 11.90 -15.66
N GLU A 231 -1.47 11.70 -16.25
CA GLU A 231 -2.67 12.45 -15.91
C GLU A 231 -3.15 12.17 -14.47
N ILE A 232 -3.08 10.92 -14.01
CA ILE A 232 -3.41 10.57 -12.61
C ILE A 232 -2.54 11.37 -11.64
N LEU A 233 -1.23 11.43 -11.86
CA LEU A 233 -0.31 12.16 -11.00
C LEU A 233 -0.50 13.68 -11.11
N ARG A 234 -0.72 14.19 -12.32
CA ARG A 234 -0.96 15.62 -12.56
C ARG A 234 -2.25 16.08 -11.87
N VAL A 235 -3.36 15.40 -12.16
CA VAL A 235 -4.67 15.77 -11.58
C VAL A 235 -4.67 15.62 -10.08
N ALA A 236 -4.05 14.58 -9.52
CA ALA A 236 -3.91 14.44 -8.07
C ALA A 236 -3.22 15.65 -7.44
N LYS A 237 -2.15 16.12 -8.06
CA LYS A 237 -1.39 17.29 -7.60
C LYS A 237 -2.18 18.58 -7.75
N ASP A 238 -2.74 18.84 -8.96
CA ASP A 238 -3.44 20.08 -9.30
C ASP A 238 -4.70 20.27 -8.47
N ASN A 239 -5.37 19.17 -8.12
CA ASN A 239 -6.60 19.16 -7.30
C ASN A 239 -6.34 18.92 -5.80
N HIS A 240 -5.09 18.95 -5.36
CA HIS A 240 -4.70 18.75 -3.96
C HIS A 240 -5.24 17.44 -3.36
N CYS A 241 -5.35 16.39 -4.18
CA CYS A 241 -5.70 15.07 -3.67
C CYS A 241 -4.51 14.46 -2.94
N ASN A 242 -4.75 13.82 -1.81
CA ASN A 242 -3.71 13.22 -0.98
C ASN A 242 -3.92 11.72 -0.71
N LEU A 243 -4.74 11.06 -1.54
CA LEU A 243 -4.79 9.62 -1.71
C LEU A 243 -5.24 9.32 -3.15
N ILE A 244 -4.50 8.47 -3.86
CA ILE A 244 -4.89 7.93 -5.16
C ILE A 244 -5.49 6.54 -4.93
N ILE A 245 -6.67 6.29 -5.50
CA ILE A 245 -7.32 4.98 -5.54
C ILE A 245 -7.34 4.52 -6.99
N MET A 246 -6.93 3.29 -7.26
CA MET A 246 -6.91 2.74 -8.61
C MET A 246 -6.96 1.22 -8.62
N GLY A 247 -7.38 0.64 -9.75
CA GLY A 247 -7.26 -0.79 -9.98
C GLY A 247 -5.80 -1.23 -10.13
N SER A 248 -5.48 -2.43 -9.74
CA SER A 248 -4.12 -2.99 -9.88
C SER A 248 -3.77 -3.37 -11.33
N PHE A 249 -4.78 -3.51 -12.22
CA PHE A 249 -4.65 -3.83 -13.65
C PHE A 249 -5.78 -3.12 -14.40
N GLY A 250 -5.51 -2.63 -15.62
CA GLY A 250 -6.54 -2.10 -16.52
C GLY A 250 -7.17 -3.20 -17.40
N HIS A 251 -7.72 -2.80 -18.55
CA HIS A 251 -8.44 -3.67 -19.48
C HIS A 251 -7.61 -4.79 -20.15
N SER A 252 -6.28 -4.82 -20.01
CA SER A 252 -5.46 -5.86 -20.62
C SER A 252 -5.59 -7.18 -19.87
N ARG A 253 -6.14 -8.20 -20.54
CA ARG A 253 -6.34 -9.57 -20.02
C ARG A 253 -5.06 -10.40 -19.83
N ILE A 254 -3.89 -9.79 -19.74
CA ILE A 254 -2.62 -10.51 -19.70
C ILE A 254 -2.30 -10.85 -18.24
N ARG A 255 -2.44 -12.15 -17.94
CA ARG A 255 -1.99 -12.89 -16.75
C ARG A 255 -2.00 -12.10 -15.41
N GLU A 256 -2.78 -12.56 -14.47
CA GLU A 256 -2.98 -12.03 -13.10
C GLU A 256 -1.70 -11.74 -12.28
N ALA A 257 -0.55 -12.15 -12.77
CA ALA A 257 0.75 -12.00 -12.10
C ALA A 257 1.57 -10.74 -12.49
N ILE A 258 1.05 -9.89 -13.42
CA ILE A 258 1.82 -8.74 -13.91
C ILE A 258 1.11 -7.45 -13.50
N LEU A 259 1.81 -6.57 -12.78
CA LEU A 259 1.32 -5.23 -12.44
C LEU A 259 1.14 -4.42 -13.75
N GLY A 260 0.02 -3.70 -13.88
CA GLY A 260 -0.23 -2.85 -15.04
C GLY A 260 0.79 -1.70 -15.13
N SER A 261 1.22 -1.36 -16.35
CA SER A 261 2.22 -0.30 -16.59
C SER A 261 1.83 1.05 -15.97
N THR A 262 0.56 1.43 -16.07
CA THR A 262 0.01 2.63 -15.43
C THR A 262 0.14 2.56 -13.92
N THR A 263 -0.23 1.43 -13.31
CA THR A 263 -0.14 1.24 -11.85
C THR A 263 1.31 1.30 -11.38
N GLU A 264 2.21 0.62 -12.08
CA GLU A 264 3.64 0.64 -11.76
C GLU A 264 4.22 2.04 -11.85
N HIS A 265 3.89 2.79 -12.92
CA HIS A 265 4.37 4.15 -13.08
C HIS A 265 3.87 5.08 -11.98
N VAL A 266 2.58 5.02 -11.65
CA VAL A 266 2.00 5.82 -10.57
C VAL A 266 2.66 5.48 -9.23
N MET A 267 2.85 4.20 -8.91
CA MET A 267 3.51 3.77 -7.68
C MET A 267 4.96 4.24 -7.56
N ARG A 268 5.70 4.27 -8.67
CA ARG A 268 7.10 4.72 -8.68
C ARG A 268 7.26 6.22 -8.49
N ASN A 269 6.28 7.00 -8.93
CA ASN A 269 6.38 8.46 -9.02
C ASN A 269 5.46 9.20 -8.04
N SER A 270 4.53 8.53 -7.38
CA SER A 270 3.65 9.15 -6.39
C SER A 270 4.41 9.51 -5.11
N THR A 271 4.14 10.70 -4.60
CA THR A 271 4.58 11.18 -3.28
C THR A 271 3.49 11.07 -2.21
N ILE A 272 2.26 10.73 -2.63
CA ILE A 272 1.10 10.54 -1.76
C ILE A 272 0.72 9.05 -1.69
N PRO A 273 -0.04 8.62 -0.68
CA PRO A 273 -0.50 7.23 -0.57
C PRO A 273 -1.26 6.75 -1.80
N ILE A 274 -1.18 5.45 -2.05
CA ILE A 274 -1.94 4.78 -3.13
C ILE A 274 -2.71 3.62 -2.52
N LEU A 275 -4.00 3.52 -2.83
CA LEU A 275 -4.84 2.37 -2.52
C LEU A 275 -5.11 1.57 -3.79
N LEU A 276 -4.54 0.38 -3.85
CA LEU A 276 -4.74 -0.54 -4.97
C LEU A 276 -5.89 -1.49 -4.70
N CYS A 277 -6.82 -1.57 -5.65
CA CYS A 277 -7.95 -2.51 -5.63
C CYS A 277 -7.65 -3.72 -6.51
N LYS A 278 -7.93 -4.91 -5.98
CA LYS A 278 -7.61 -6.21 -6.59
C LYS A 278 -8.84 -6.88 -7.19
#